data_9b49cce8ee00a76a788019123a89a769
#
_entry.id   9b49cce8ee00a76a788019123a89a769
#
_cell.length_a   1.000
_cell.length_b   1.000
_cell.length_c   1.000
_cell.angle_alpha   90.00
_cell.angle_beta   90.00
_cell.angle_gamma   90.00
#
_symmetry.space_group_name_H-M   'P 1'
#
loop_
_entity.id
_entity.type
_entity.pdbx_description
1 polymer ?
#
loop_
_entity_poly.entity_id
_entity_poly.type
_entity_poly.pdbx_seq_one_letter_code
_entity_poly.pdbx_strand_id
1 'polypeptide(L)'
;ACSATTEWDGKYIMHNNYEYSKELLHYCLDRQIPFLYASSAATYGDKTEFREEREFEGPLNVYGYSKFLFDQYVRAILPEAKSPVCGFRYFNVYGPREGHKGSMASVAFHLNNQILKGENPKLFAGSEHFRRDFVYVGDVAQVNIWCWQNGISGIFNCGTGNAESFAEVAKAVIKFHGKGAVETIPFPEHLKSRYQEYTQADLTKLRATGYDK
;
A
#
# COMPACT_ATOMS: atom_id res chain seq x y z
N ALA A 1 5.27 13.05 -1.32
CA ALA A 1 4.30 12.81 -0.29
C ALA A 1 4.95 12.05 0.85
N CYS A 2 4.68 12.48 2.06
CA CYS A 2 5.19 11.82 3.25
C CYS A 2 4.49 10.48 3.42
N SER A 3 5.29 9.52 3.69
CA SER A 3 4.72 8.30 4.13
C SER A 3 4.88 8.15 5.56
N ALA A 4 4.36 7.54 6.35
CA ALA A 4 4.80 6.71 7.41
C ALA A 4 3.68 6.46 8.42
N THR A 5 3.29 5.22 8.51
CA THR A 5 2.50 4.70 9.62
C THR A 5 3.22 4.86 10.97
N THR A 6 4.51 5.18 10.95
CA THR A 6 5.37 5.42 12.13
C THR A 6 5.58 6.90 12.45
N GLU A 7 5.12 7.82 11.60
CA GLU A 7 5.15 9.25 11.89
C GLU A 7 3.99 9.62 12.82
N TRP A 8 4.29 10.31 13.91
CA TRP A 8 3.32 10.68 14.93
C TRP A 8 2.91 12.16 14.87
N ASP A 9 3.67 12.99 14.15
CA ASP A 9 3.27 14.38 13.92
C ASP A 9 2.11 14.44 12.91
N GLY A 10 0.90 14.50 13.45
CA GLY A 10 -0.31 14.57 12.65
C GLY A 10 -0.38 15.82 11.77
N LYS A 11 0.18 16.96 12.22
CA LYS A 11 0.21 18.19 11.43
C LYS A 11 1.13 18.04 10.21
N TYR A 12 2.30 17.44 10.42
CA TYR A 12 3.25 17.13 9.35
C TYR A 12 2.65 16.18 8.31
N ILE A 13 2.00 15.09 8.77
CA ILE A 13 1.33 14.14 7.87
C ILE A 13 0.21 14.83 7.07
N MET A 14 -0.66 15.57 7.72
CA MET A 14 -1.79 16.23 7.05
C MET A 14 -1.31 17.26 6.03
N HIS A 15 -0.31 18.05 6.38
CA HIS A 15 0.26 19.03 5.45
C HIS A 15 0.85 18.35 4.20
N ASN A 16 1.68 17.29 4.38
CA ASN A 16 2.36 16.65 3.26
C ASN A 16 1.48 15.69 2.45
N ASN A 17 0.56 14.97 3.10
CA ASN A 17 -0.26 13.96 2.42
C ASN A 17 -1.60 14.50 1.90
N TYR A 18 -2.16 15.50 2.56
CA TYR A 18 -3.48 16.03 2.21
C TYR A 18 -3.38 17.40 1.55
N GLU A 19 -2.86 18.43 2.24
CA GLU A 19 -2.86 19.80 1.71
C GLU A 19 -2.00 19.91 0.44
N TYR A 20 -0.76 19.43 0.49
CA TYR A 20 0.12 19.41 -0.67
C TYR A 20 -0.46 18.62 -1.86
N SER A 21 -1.13 17.50 -1.59
CA SER A 21 -1.77 16.73 -2.66
C SER A 21 -2.93 17.48 -3.30
N LYS A 22 -3.70 18.27 -2.54
CA LYS A 22 -4.74 19.13 -3.10
C LYS A 22 -4.16 20.22 -4.01
N GLU A 23 -3.10 20.87 -3.56
CA GLU A 23 -2.43 21.90 -4.37
C GLU A 23 -1.97 21.33 -5.71
N LEU A 24 -1.32 20.15 -5.70
CA LEU A 24 -0.89 19.48 -6.93
C LEU A 24 -2.07 19.04 -7.81
N LEU A 25 -3.14 18.53 -7.21
CA LEU A 25 -4.34 18.14 -7.94
C LEU A 25 -4.94 19.33 -8.68
N HIS A 26 -5.15 20.47 -8.00
CA HIS A 26 -5.69 21.67 -8.64
C HIS A 26 -4.76 22.22 -9.71
N TYR A 27 -3.45 22.24 -9.46
CA TYR A 27 -2.47 22.62 -10.48
C TYR A 27 -2.60 21.77 -11.75
N CYS A 28 -2.81 20.46 -11.60
CA CYS A 28 -2.98 19.55 -12.73
C CYS A 28 -4.33 19.77 -13.44
N LEU A 29 -5.43 19.91 -12.68
CA LEU A 29 -6.77 20.15 -13.22
C LEU A 29 -6.86 21.43 -14.03
N ASP A 30 -6.30 22.55 -13.53
CA ASP A 30 -6.28 23.84 -14.21
C ASP A 30 -5.55 23.79 -15.56
N ARG A 31 -4.63 22.85 -15.72
CA ARG A 31 -3.81 22.64 -16.93
C ARG A 31 -4.23 21.42 -17.74
N GLN A 32 -5.28 20.73 -17.32
CA GLN A 32 -5.76 19.50 -17.93
C GLN A 32 -4.67 18.41 -18.02
N ILE A 33 -3.81 18.33 -17.01
CA ILE A 33 -2.76 17.33 -16.89
C ILE A 33 -3.34 16.12 -16.11
N PRO A 34 -3.19 14.88 -16.61
CA PRO A 34 -3.58 13.69 -15.83
C PRO A 34 -2.87 13.64 -14.47
N PHE A 35 -3.62 13.35 -13.42
CA PHE A 35 -3.10 13.29 -12.07
C PHE A 35 -3.26 11.88 -11.48
N LEU A 36 -2.15 11.20 -11.24
CA LEU A 36 -2.11 9.90 -10.61
C LEU A 36 -1.50 10.02 -9.22
N TYR A 37 -2.12 9.39 -8.20
CA TYR A 37 -1.63 9.52 -6.84
C TYR A 37 -1.64 8.21 -6.04
N ALA A 38 -0.72 8.13 -5.10
CA ALA A 38 -0.64 7.04 -4.15
C ALA A 38 -1.61 7.24 -2.99
N SER A 39 -2.70 6.48 -2.96
CA SER A 39 -3.48 6.19 -1.77
C SER A 39 -2.89 4.96 -1.06
N SER A 40 -3.62 4.30 -0.19
CA SER A 40 -3.12 3.18 0.61
C SER A 40 -4.23 2.25 1.07
N ALA A 41 -3.95 0.96 1.20
CA ALA A 41 -4.83 0.02 1.89
C ALA A 41 -5.02 0.35 3.39
N ALA A 42 -4.20 1.23 3.98
CA ALA A 42 -4.40 1.75 5.33
C ALA A 42 -5.71 2.54 5.50
N THR A 43 -6.36 2.94 4.42
CA THR A 43 -7.70 3.56 4.43
C THR A 43 -8.79 2.62 4.93
N TYR A 44 -8.59 1.31 4.82
CA TYR A 44 -9.55 0.30 5.27
C TYR A 44 -9.51 0.03 6.78
N GLY A 45 -8.35 0.26 7.41
CA GLY A 45 -8.18 0.03 8.83
C GLY A 45 -8.30 -1.44 9.22
N ASP A 46 -9.22 -1.75 10.13
CA ASP A 46 -9.51 -3.09 10.65
C ASP A 46 -10.64 -3.83 9.92
N LYS A 47 -11.08 -3.29 8.79
CA LYS A 47 -12.12 -3.94 7.98
C LYS A 47 -11.63 -5.27 7.40
N THR A 48 -12.59 -6.16 7.15
CA THR A 48 -12.36 -7.48 6.57
C THR A 48 -12.67 -7.55 5.07
N GLU A 49 -13.36 -6.53 4.54
CA GLU A 49 -13.64 -6.35 3.13
C GLU A 49 -12.89 -5.12 2.60
N PHE A 50 -12.26 -5.26 1.46
CA PHE A 50 -11.34 -4.25 0.89
C PHE A 50 -11.85 -3.78 -0.48
N ARG A 51 -13.09 -3.28 -0.49
CA ARG A 51 -13.70 -2.64 -1.66
C ARG A 51 -13.63 -1.13 -1.55
N GLU A 52 -13.59 -0.43 -2.70
CA GLU A 52 -13.38 1.02 -2.73
C GLU A 52 -14.63 1.85 -2.41
N GLU A 53 -15.62 1.28 -1.72
CA GLU A 53 -16.79 1.98 -1.21
C GLU A 53 -16.59 2.51 0.21
N ARG A 54 -17.33 3.56 0.54
CA ARG A 54 -17.19 4.32 1.79
C ARG A 54 -17.43 3.49 3.05
N GLU A 55 -18.32 2.52 2.99
CA GLU A 55 -18.69 1.66 4.13
C GLU A 55 -17.56 0.73 4.59
N PHE A 56 -16.62 0.41 3.69
CA PHE A 56 -15.46 -0.43 3.98
C PHE A 56 -14.24 0.36 4.44
N GLU A 57 -14.35 1.67 4.60
CA GLU A 57 -13.25 2.55 5.02
C GLU A 57 -13.33 2.85 6.51
N GLY A 58 -12.19 2.82 7.20
CA GLY A 58 -12.09 3.05 8.63
C GLY A 58 -10.63 3.16 9.10
N PRO A 59 -9.87 4.20 8.68
CA PRO A 59 -8.44 4.30 8.97
C PRO A 59 -8.15 4.34 10.46
N LEU A 60 -7.13 3.59 10.92
CA LEU A 60 -6.77 3.44 12.34
C LEU A 60 -5.71 4.45 12.82
N ASN A 61 -5.08 5.19 11.92
CA ASN A 61 -4.01 6.14 12.26
C ASN A 61 -4.05 7.37 11.35
N VAL A 62 -3.27 8.40 11.72
CA VAL A 62 -3.25 9.68 10.99
C VAL A 62 -2.79 9.51 9.55
N TYR A 63 -1.84 8.61 9.28
CA TYR A 63 -1.42 8.30 7.92
C TYR A 63 -2.58 7.76 7.08
N GLY A 64 -3.24 6.70 7.54
CA GLY A 64 -4.41 6.14 6.86
C GLY A 64 -5.52 7.17 6.69
N TYR A 65 -5.76 7.99 7.72
CA TYR A 65 -6.75 9.07 7.68
C TYR A 65 -6.40 10.14 6.64
N SER A 66 -5.13 10.53 6.51
CA SER A 66 -4.70 11.51 5.51
C SER A 66 -4.95 11.03 4.08
N LYS A 67 -4.69 9.75 3.81
CA LYS A 67 -4.97 9.13 2.51
C LYS A 67 -6.46 8.98 2.25
N PHE A 68 -7.20 8.54 3.26
CA PHE A 68 -8.66 8.48 3.23
C PHE A 68 -9.29 9.84 2.92
N LEU A 69 -8.87 10.89 3.63
CA LEU A 69 -9.43 12.24 3.44
C LEU A 69 -9.14 12.76 2.03
N PHE A 70 -7.96 12.48 1.49
CA PHE A 70 -7.65 12.84 0.11
C PHE A 70 -8.49 12.04 -0.90
N ASP A 71 -8.73 10.76 -0.67
CA ASP A 71 -9.65 9.95 -1.49
C ASP A 71 -11.08 10.55 -1.49
N GLN A 72 -11.59 11.01 -0.31
CA GLN A 72 -12.91 11.67 -0.25
C GLN A 72 -12.92 12.98 -1.05
N TYR A 73 -11.85 13.76 -0.93
CA TYR A 73 -11.71 15.01 -1.67
C TYR A 73 -11.72 14.77 -3.19
N VAL A 74 -10.96 13.79 -3.65
CA VAL A 74 -10.93 13.37 -5.06
C VAL A 74 -12.31 12.91 -5.52
N ARG A 75 -13.03 12.08 -4.75
CA ARG A 75 -14.39 11.64 -5.08
C ARG A 75 -15.35 12.80 -5.33
N ALA A 76 -15.26 13.86 -4.53
CA ALA A 76 -16.10 15.03 -4.70
C ALA A 76 -15.79 15.82 -5.99
N ILE A 77 -14.53 15.79 -6.44
CA ILE A 77 -14.09 16.54 -7.63
C ILE A 77 -14.25 15.72 -8.92
N LEU A 78 -14.15 14.39 -8.85
CA LEU A 78 -14.16 13.52 -10.04
C LEU A 78 -15.27 13.79 -11.06
N PRO A 79 -16.53 14.08 -10.65
CA PRO A 79 -17.61 14.34 -11.62
C PRO A 79 -17.38 15.57 -12.51
N GLU A 80 -16.59 16.54 -12.04
CA GLU A 80 -16.31 17.81 -12.74
C GLU A 80 -14.90 17.86 -13.35
N ALA A 81 -14.08 16.81 -13.10
CA ALA A 81 -12.71 16.76 -13.58
C ALA A 81 -12.64 16.65 -15.10
N LYS A 82 -11.93 17.58 -15.76
CA LYS A 82 -11.74 17.62 -17.22
C LYS A 82 -10.52 16.85 -17.70
N SER A 83 -9.71 16.33 -16.79
CA SER A 83 -8.56 15.47 -17.06
C SER A 83 -8.60 14.25 -16.16
N PRO A 84 -7.96 13.13 -16.54
CA PRO A 84 -7.96 11.92 -15.73
C PRO A 84 -7.37 12.14 -14.34
N VAL A 85 -8.09 11.67 -13.31
CA VAL A 85 -7.61 11.64 -11.92
C VAL A 85 -7.74 10.22 -11.39
N CYS A 86 -6.61 9.58 -11.06
CA CYS A 86 -6.58 8.19 -10.67
C CYS A 86 -5.80 7.99 -9.36
N GLY A 87 -6.48 7.44 -8.35
CA GLY A 87 -5.90 7.07 -7.07
C GLY A 87 -5.69 5.57 -6.95
N PHE A 88 -4.57 5.16 -6.36
CA PHE A 88 -4.26 3.75 -6.16
C PHE A 88 -4.07 3.46 -4.67
N ARG A 89 -4.91 2.59 -4.13
CA ARG A 89 -4.74 2.02 -2.79
C ARG A 89 -3.75 0.89 -2.87
N TYR A 90 -2.48 1.21 -2.72
CA TYR A 90 -1.43 0.21 -2.72
C TYR A 90 -1.52 -0.68 -1.49
N PHE A 91 -1.46 -1.99 -1.74
CA PHE A 91 -1.31 -3.00 -0.70
C PHE A 91 0.18 -3.15 -0.33
N ASN A 92 0.66 -4.31 0.03
CA ASN A 92 2.03 -4.47 0.49
C ASN A 92 3.02 -4.55 -0.69
N VAL A 93 3.45 -3.40 -1.17
CA VAL A 93 4.39 -3.31 -2.29
C VAL A 93 5.77 -3.77 -1.88
N TYR A 94 6.39 -4.64 -2.68
CA TYR A 94 7.78 -5.07 -2.53
C TYR A 94 8.53 -5.02 -3.87
N GLY A 95 9.86 -4.98 -3.82
CA GLY A 95 10.68 -5.03 -5.03
C GLY A 95 12.07 -4.43 -4.84
N PRO A 96 12.80 -4.20 -5.94
CA PRO A 96 14.13 -3.63 -5.88
C PRO A 96 14.12 -2.15 -5.44
N ARG A 97 15.29 -1.65 -5.02
CA ARG A 97 15.54 -0.24 -4.67
C ARG A 97 14.86 0.26 -3.41
N GLU A 98 14.60 -0.62 -2.45
CA GLU A 98 13.98 -0.24 -1.17
C GLU A 98 14.97 0.26 -0.11
N GLY A 99 16.27 0.22 -0.33
CA GLY A 99 17.29 0.53 0.66
C GLY A 99 17.18 1.91 1.31
N HIS A 100 16.62 2.89 0.60
CA HIS A 100 16.40 4.24 1.11
C HIS A 100 15.25 4.35 2.12
N LYS A 101 14.40 3.33 2.21
CA LYS A 101 13.21 3.34 3.09
C LYS A 101 13.53 2.99 4.54
N GLY A 102 14.74 2.51 4.85
CA GLY A 102 15.13 2.10 6.20
C GLY A 102 14.16 1.06 6.79
N SER A 103 13.66 1.31 7.99
CA SER A 103 12.70 0.43 8.67
C SER A 103 11.35 0.27 7.95
N MET A 104 11.03 1.17 7.03
CA MET A 104 9.78 1.15 6.25
C MET A 104 9.86 0.32 4.96
N ALA A 105 11.00 -0.32 4.69
CA ALA A 105 11.14 -1.26 3.58
C ALA A 105 10.24 -2.49 3.79
N SER A 106 9.93 -3.21 2.69
CA SER A 106 9.09 -4.40 2.76
C SER A 106 9.70 -5.51 3.61
N VAL A 107 8.88 -6.39 4.13
CA VAL A 107 9.35 -7.59 4.86
C VAL A 107 10.29 -8.43 3.98
N ALA A 108 9.98 -8.58 2.69
CA ALA A 108 10.84 -9.31 1.74
C ALA A 108 12.26 -8.72 1.69
N PHE A 109 12.38 -7.38 1.66
CA PHE A 109 13.66 -6.68 1.68
C PHE A 109 14.43 -6.93 2.99
N HIS A 110 13.75 -6.85 4.14
CA HIS A 110 14.40 -7.10 5.44
C HIS A 110 14.90 -8.53 5.57
N LEU A 111 14.06 -9.52 5.22
CA LEU A 111 14.43 -10.94 5.28
C LEU A 111 15.59 -11.27 4.32
N ASN A 112 15.55 -10.73 3.10
CA ASN A 112 16.64 -10.84 2.13
C ASN A 112 17.97 -10.30 2.71
N ASN A 113 17.94 -9.12 3.31
CA ASN A 113 19.13 -8.50 3.87
C ASN A 113 19.68 -9.26 5.09
N GLN A 114 18.82 -9.88 5.91
CA GLN A 114 19.25 -10.73 7.00
C GLN A 114 20.06 -11.92 6.46
N ILE A 115 19.54 -12.62 5.44
CA ILE A 115 20.27 -13.76 4.84
C ILE A 115 21.60 -13.30 4.19
N LEU A 116 21.62 -12.17 3.50
CA LEU A 116 22.85 -11.62 2.92
C LEU A 116 23.92 -11.31 3.98
N LYS A 117 23.51 -10.90 5.18
CA LYS A 117 24.41 -10.68 6.33
C LYS A 117 24.81 -11.97 7.07
N GLY A 118 24.30 -13.13 6.65
CA GLY A 118 24.54 -14.41 7.32
C GLY A 118 23.65 -14.65 8.54
N GLU A 119 22.60 -13.86 8.72
CA GLU A 119 21.61 -14.02 9.78
C GLU A 119 20.43 -14.87 9.29
N ASN A 120 19.73 -15.50 10.22
CA ASN A 120 18.45 -16.14 9.91
C ASN A 120 17.32 -15.10 9.75
N PRO A 121 16.36 -15.33 8.84
CA PRO A 121 15.16 -14.53 8.72
C PRO A 121 14.35 -14.52 10.02
N LYS A 122 14.11 -13.33 10.58
CA LYS A 122 13.38 -13.15 11.85
C LYS A 122 11.93 -12.78 11.57
N LEU A 123 11.02 -13.58 12.11
CA LEU A 123 9.59 -13.34 12.06
C LEU A 123 8.99 -13.27 13.46
N PHE A 124 7.97 -12.44 13.63
CA PHE A 124 7.23 -12.40 14.88
C PHE A 124 6.43 -13.69 15.10
N ALA A 125 6.30 -14.10 16.35
CA ALA A 125 5.39 -15.16 16.73
C ALA A 125 3.96 -14.86 16.22
N GLY A 126 3.29 -15.86 15.63
CA GLY A 126 1.98 -15.67 15.00
C GLY A 126 2.03 -15.22 13.53
N SER A 127 3.22 -15.00 12.96
CA SER A 127 3.39 -14.53 11.57
C SER A 127 2.80 -15.45 10.50
N GLU A 128 2.53 -16.72 10.82
CA GLU A 128 1.82 -17.66 9.98
C GLU A 128 0.33 -17.33 9.81
N HIS A 129 -0.25 -16.57 10.75
CA HIS A 129 -1.65 -16.13 10.73
C HIS A 129 -1.82 -14.77 10.10
N PHE A 130 -0.78 -13.93 10.13
CA PHE A 130 -0.82 -12.59 9.54
C PHE A 130 -0.65 -12.67 8.02
N ARG A 131 -1.70 -12.30 7.30
CA ARG A 131 -1.73 -12.37 5.84
C ARG A 131 -1.83 -10.99 5.21
N ARG A 132 -1.09 -10.80 4.14
CA ARG A 132 -1.07 -9.56 3.36
C ARG A 132 -1.14 -9.86 1.87
N ASP A 133 -1.77 -8.98 1.15
CA ASP A 133 -1.64 -8.95 -0.30
C ASP A 133 -0.29 -8.29 -0.66
N PHE A 134 0.66 -9.12 -1.07
CA PHE A 134 1.99 -8.66 -1.48
C PHE A 134 2.02 -8.46 -3.00
N VAL A 135 2.26 -7.23 -3.44
CA VAL A 135 2.29 -6.89 -4.87
C VAL A 135 3.69 -6.45 -5.29
N TYR A 136 4.16 -6.94 -6.43
CA TYR A 136 5.46 -6.55 -6.96
C TYR A 136 5.42 -5.13 -7.53
N VAL A 137 6.46 -4.34 -7.28
CA VAL A 137 6.52 -2.93 -7.71
C VAL A 137 6.45 -2.76 -9.23
N GLY A 138 6.89 -3.74 -10.01
CA GLY A 138 6.75 -3.75 -11.47
C GLY A 138 5.29 -3.82 -11.90
N ASP A 139 4.46 -4.62 -11.21
CA ASP A 139 3.02 -4.73 -11.49
C ASP A 139 2.30 -3.43 -11.10
N VAL A 140 2.69 -2.84 -9.96
CA VAL A 140 2.22 -1.51 -9.56
C VAL A 140 2.49 -0.47 -10.65
N ALA A 141 3.71 -0.45 -11.19
CA ALA A 141 4.08 0.46 -12.28
C ALA A 141 3.23 0.22 -13.54
N GLN A 142 2.99 -1.05 -13.89
CA GLN A 142 2.14 -1.40 -15.05
C GLN A 142 0.71 -0.90 -14.89
N VAL A 143 0.08 -1.09 -13.71
CA VAL A 143 -1.27 -0.57 -13.42
C VAL A 143 -1.32 0.95 -13.60
N ASN A 144 -0.33 1.67 -13.04
CA ASN A 144 -0.27 3.12 -13.15
C ASN A 144 -0.16 3.58 -14.62
N ILE A 145 0.77 2.98 -15.38
CA ILE A 145 1.00 3.31 -16.79
C ILE A 145 -0.26 3.00 -17.60
N TRP A 146 -0.88 1.84 -17.35
CA TRP A 146 -2.08 1.43 -18.08
C TRP A 146 -3.24 2.40 -17.82
N CYS A 147 -3.52 2.78 -16.58
CA CYS A 147 -4.55 3.75 -16.25
C CYS A 147 -4.28 5.12 -16.88
N TRP A 148 -3.02 5.56 -16.89
CA TRP A 148 -2.63 6.81 -17.55
C TRP A 148 -2.86 6.76 -19.06
N GLN A 149 -2.41 5.71 -19.73
CA GLN A 149 -2.53 5.55 -21.19
C GLN A 149 -3.98 5.44 -21.66
N ASN A 150 -4.86 4.88 -20.83
CA ASN A 150 -6.28 4.69 -21.15
C ASN A 150 -7.19 5.80 -20.59
N GLY A 151 -6.62 6.86 -19.99
CA GLY A 151 -7.39 7.99 -19.47
C GLY A 151 -8.36 7.61 -18.35
N ILE A 152 -8.03 6.59 -17.54
CA ILE A 152 -8.90 6.08 -16.48
C ILE A 152 -8.95 7.07 -15.32
N SER A 153 -10.18 7.31 -14.82
CA SER A 153 -10.43 8.10 -13.61
C SER A 153 -11.11 7.25 -12.56
N GLY A 154 -10.73 7.44 -11.30
CA GLY A 154 -11.31 6.74 -10.16
C GLY A 154 -10.31 6.43 -9.06
N ILE A 155 -10.76 5.68 -8.07
CA ILE A 155 -9.91 5.17 -6.99
C ILE A 155 -9.97 3.65 -7.07
N PHE A 156 -8.79 3.01 -7.10
CA PHE A 156 -8.66 1.57 -7.35
C PHE A 156 -7.70 0.93 -6.34
N ASN A 157 -8.04 -0.28 -5.95
CA ASN A 157 -7.10 -1.14 -5.27
C ASN A 157 -5.97 -1.57 -6.21
N CYS A 158 -4.75 -1.61 -5.68
CA CYS A 158 -3.58 -2.09 -6.40
C CYS A 158 -2.86 -3.13 -5.54
N GLY A 159 -3.20 -4.38 -5.78
CA GLY A 159 -2.71 -5.60 -5.14
C GLY A 159 -2.77 -6.75 -6.13
N THR A 160 -2.64 -7.98 -5.64
CA THR A 160 -2.73 -9.21 -6.44
C THR A 160 -4.09 -9.91 -6.32
N GLY A 161 -4.88 -9.57 -5.29
CA GLY A 161 -6.08 -10.29 -4.93
C GLY A 161 -5.80 -11.61 -4.18
N ASN A 162 -4.55 -11.86 -3.78
CA ASN A 162 -4.14 -13.03 -3.01
C ASN A 162 -3.41 -12.59 -1.75
N ALA A 163 -3.88 -13.06 -0.61
CA ALA A 163 -3.23 -12.80 0.68
C ALA A 163 -2.31 -13.97 1.06
N GLU A 164 -1.03 -13.66 1.28
CA GLU A 164 -0.01 -14.62 1.72
C GLU A 164 0.49 -14.29 3.13
N SER A 165 0.94 -15.32 3.87
CA SER A 165 1.50 -15.10 5.19
C SER A 165 2.94 -14.57 5.12
N PHE A 166 3.38 -13.90 6.19
CA PHE A 166 4.79 -13.52 6.31
C PHE A 166 5.71 -14.75 6.35
N ALA A 167 5.21 -15.88 6.83
CA ALA A 167 5.94 -17.14 6.82
C ALA A 167 6.19 -17.65 5.39
N GLU A 168 5.22 -17.52 4.47
CA GLU A 168 5.40 -17.88 3.06
C GLU A 168 6.42 -16.96 2.38
N VAL A 169 6.41 -15.67 2.68
CA VAL A 169 7.44 -14.74 2.18
C VAL A 169 8.83 -15.17 2.65
N ALA A 170 8.99 -15.53 3.92
CA ALA A 170 10.27 -16.00 4.45
C ALA A 170 10.73 -17.30 3.77
N LYS A 171 9.82 -18.28 3.58
CA LYS A 171 10.12 -19.51 2.84
C LYS A 171 10.59 -19.22 1.41
N ALA A 172 9.93 -18.29 0.70
CA ALA A 172 10.33 -17.91 -0.65
C ALA A 172 11.74 -17.28 -0.68
N VAL A 173 12.06 -16.40 0.27
CA VAL A 173 13.39 -15.79 0.38
C VAL A 173 14.46 -16.83 0.74
N ILE A 174 14.19 -17.71 1.69
CA ILE A 174 15.11 -18.82 2.05
C ILE A 174 15.36 -19.74 0.84
N LYS A 175 14.29 -20.10 0.13
CA LYS A 175 14.39 -20.94 -1.08
C LYS A 175 15.26 -20.27 -2.15
N PHE A 176 15.10 -18.96 -2.36
CA PHE A 176 15.90 -18.22 -3.32
C PHE A 176 17.39 -18.22 -2.99
N HIS A 177 17.74 -18.06 -1.72
CA HIS A 177 19.15 -18.09 -1.27
C HIS A 177 19.72 -19.49 -1.06
N GLY A 178 18.89 -20.51 -1.02
CA GLY A 178 19.32 -21.90 -0.73
C GLY A 178 19.87 -22.10 0.68
N LYS A 179 19.65 -21.16 1.61
CA LYS A 179 20.18 -21.19 2.98
C LYS A 179 19.31 -20.38 3.95
N GLY A 180 19.49 -20.63 5.25
CA GLY A 180 18.78 -19.97 6.34
C GLY A 180 17.60 -20.79 6.86
N ALA A 181 17.13 -20.46 8.05
CA ALA A 181 15.93 -21.02 8.68
C ALA A 181 15.18 -19.88 9.37
N VAL A 182 13.86 -19.99 9.47
CA VAL A 182 13.08 -18.96 10.18
C VAL A 182 13.41 -18.97 11.66
N GLU A 183 13.75 -17.80 12.20
CA GLU A 183 13.91 -17.55 13.64
C GLU A 183 12.67 -16.80 14.12
N THR A 184 11.96 -17.38 15.08
CA THR A 184 10.77 -16.74 15.67
C THR A 184 11.19 -15.82 16.81
N ILE A 185 10.76 -14.57 16.75
CA ILE A 185 10.98 -13.55 17.80
C ILE A 185 9.65 -13.13 18.43
N PRO A 186 9.64 -12.64 19.70
CA PRO A 186 8.42 -12.18 20.34
C PRO A 186 7.72 -11.07 19.55
N PHE A 187 6.38 -11.12 19.51
CA PHE A 187 5.60 -10.02 18.92
C PHE A 187 5.66 -8.78 19.82
N PRO A 188 6.00 -7.58 19.28
CA PRO A 188 6.10 -6.37 20.07
C PRO A 188 4.76 -5.97 20.69
N GLU A 189 4.70 -5.78 22.02
CA GLU A 189 3.46 -5.45 22.73
C GLU A 189 2.77 -4.18 22.22
N HIS A 190 3.56 -3.14 21.86
CA HIS A 190 3.01 -1.87 21.38
C HIS A 190 2.31 -1.95 20.00
N LEU A 191 2.45 -3.06 19.28
CA LEU A 191 1.82 -3.29 17.99
C LEU A 191 0.53 -4.10 18.11
N LYS A 192 0.30 -4.85 19.18
CA LYS A 192 -0.81 -5.81 19.33
C LYS A 192 -2.20 -5.21 19.05
N SER A 193 -2.47 -3.98 19.50
CA SER A 193 -3.77 -3.35 19.36
C SER A 193 -3.98 -2.57 18.05
N ARG A 194 -2.95 -2.47 17.21
CA ARG A 194 -2.94 -1.63 16.00
C ARG A 194 -2.46 -2.37 14.77
N TYR A 195 -2.21 -3.67 14.92
CA TYR A 195 -1.68 -4.49 13.84
C TYR A 195 -2.83 -5.07 13.02
N GLN A 196 -2.88 -4.71 11.76
CA GLN A 196 -3.83 -5.28 10.82
C GLN A 196 -3.39 -6.70 10.48
N GLU A 197 -4.22 -7.70 10.79
CA GLU A 197 -3.85 -9.12 10.62
C GLU A 197 -4.06 -9.63 9.20
N TYR A 198 -4.99 -9.03 8.48
CA TYR A 198 -5.36 -9.48 7.14
C TYR A 198 -5.57 -8.31 6.19
N THR A 199 -5.07 -8.43 4.95
CA THR A 199 -5.43 -7.57 3.82
C THR A 199 -5.41 -8.34 2.52
N GLN A 200 -6.44 -8.14 1.68
CA GLN A 200 -6.53 -8.70 0.33
C GLN A 200 -7.29 -7.73 -0.56
N ALA A 201 -6.69 -7.33 -1.68
CA ALA A 201 -7.33 -6.41 -2.61
C ALA A 201 -8.54 -7.06 -3.29
N ASP A 202 -9.69 -6.41 -3.27
CA ASP A 202 -10.72 -6.67 -4.26
C ASP A 202 -10.36 -5.92 -5.54
N LEU A 203 -10.15 -6.64 -6.62
CA LEU A 203 -9.73 -6.07 -7.91
C LEU A 203 -10.90 -5.91 -8.89
N THR A 204 -12.13 -6.15 -8.47
CA THR A 204 -13.32 -6.12 -9.32
C THR A 204 -13.44 -4.79 -10.06
N LYS A 205 -13.26 -3.69 -9.34
CA LYS A 205 -13.35 -2.34 -9.91
C LYS A 205 -12.24 -2.03 -10.91
N LEU A 206 -11.00 -2.43 -10.61
CA LEU A 206 -9.88 -2.26 -11.52
C LEU A 206 -10.07 -3.11 -12.80
N ARG A 207 -10.47 -4.37 -12.65
CA ARG A 207 -10.74 -5.26 -13.78
C ARG A 207 -11.89 -4.78 -14.66
N ALA A 208 -12.91 -4.17 -14.07
CA ALA A 208 -14.02 -3.57 -14.82
C ALA A 208 -13.60 -2.42 -15.76
N THR A 209 -12.39 -1.84 -15.57
CA THR A 209 -11.81 -0.87 -16.51
C THR A 209 -11.15 -1.51 -17.73
N GLY A 210 -11.07 -2.84 -17.79
CA GLY A 210 -10.40 -3.61 -18.85
C GLY A 210 -8.96 -4.02 -18.51
N TYR A 211 -8.48 -3.74 -17.30
CA TYR A 211 -7.17 -4.25 -16.83
C TYR A 211 -7.31 -5.71 -16.39
N ASP A 212 -6.66 -6.63 -17.09
CA ASP A 212 -6.80 -8.08 -16.93
C ASP A 212 -5.50 -8.83 -16.56
N LYS A 213 -4.47 -8.10 -16.14
CA LYS A 213 -3.15 -8.66 -15.78
C LYS A 213 -3.04 -8.97 -14.29
#